data_bc3521548b9e796d7c0b37b592bd8e58
#
_entry.id   bc3521548b9e796d7c0b37b592bd8e58
#
_cell.length_a   1.000
_cell.length_b   1.000
_cell.length_c   1.000
_cell.angle_alpha   90.00
_cell.angle_beta   90.00
_cell.angle_gamma   90.00
#
_symmetry.space_group_name_H-M   'P 1'
#
loop_
_entity.id
_entity.type
_entity.pdbx_description
1 polymer ?
#
loop_
_entity_poly.entity_id
_entity_poly.type
_entity_poly.pdbx_seq_one_letter_code
_entity_poly.pdbx_strand_id
1 'polypeptide(L)'
;MRQLWMVRRPSSHRHRSINRASLMQPIVVDAMGGDNAPSAIVAGVRAAMDLGIPVELVGDPSRIQDADDITVHAAFEVIGMSDEPGRAVRTLKDSSIVRAAERVRDGHAGAMVSAGNTGAVAAAALLRMKRLKGVNRPAIATTLPVPGRAPKILLDSGAMTDCQPDWLHQFARMGSAFTQVRYEVQEPRVGLISIGEXPEKGNQLVKEAHQLXADDASLNFIGXVEGRDVLSGDVDVLVADGFTGNVILKTLEGTVKFLVDQIVAALTAEEAAEVGGQALDHLAPVAAELNPDAVGGAMLLGVNGVAIISXGSASPTAITNACRVARDMVERNLVGELXAAVSGD
;
A
#
# COMPACT_ATOMS: atom_id res chain seq x y z
N MET A 1 -13.27 5.03 29.73
CA MET A 1 -12.79 6.40 29.42
C MET A 1 -12.48 6.46 27.95
N ARG A 2 -13.31 7.17 27.21
CA ARG A 2 -13.07 7.38 25.78
C ARG A 2 -12.09 8.55 25.67
N GLN A 3 -10.86 8.25 25.31
CA GLN A 3 -9.97 9.34 24.91
C GLN A 3 -10.32 9.73 23.49
N LEU A 4 -10.94 10.86 23.38
CA LEU A 4 -11.18 11.49 22.10
C LEU A 4 -9.83 11.87 21.51
N TRP A 5 -9.51 11.29 20.36
CA TRP A 5 -8.40 11.77 19.56
C TRP A 5 -8.79 13.15 19.03
N MET A 6 -8.37 14.18 19.73
CA MET A 6 -8.48 15.53 19.17
C MET A 6 -7.43 15.67 18.09
N VAL A 7 -7.88 15.63 16.86
CA VAL A 7 -7.05 16.01 15.72
C VAL A 7 -6.84 17.52 15.84
N ARG A 8 -5.69 17.94 16.35
CA ARG A 8 -5.33 19.35 16.24
C ARG A 8 -5.08 19.64 14.77
N ARG A 9 -5.91 20.50 14.23
CA ARG A 9 -5.66 21.02 12.88
C ARG A 9 -4.32 21.73 12.92
N PRO A 10 -3.40 21.39 12.01
CA PRO A 10 -2.16 22.16 11.94
C PRO A 10 -2.51 23.59 11.57
N SER A 11 -1.99 24.50 12.34
CA SER A 11 -2.12 25.92 12.02
C SER A 11 -1.31 26.22 10.79
N SER A 12 -1.98 26.69 9.80
CA SER A 12 -1.53 27.54 8.70
C SER A 12 -0.23 27.18 7.96
N HIS A 13 -0.39 26.99 6.75
CA HIS A 13 0.17 27.81 5.67
C HIS A 13 1.39 27.25 5.01
N ARG A 14 1.14 26.41 4.08
CA ARG A 14 1.65 26.66 2.72
C ARG A 14 0.60 26.08 1.81
N HIS A 15 -0.27 26.92 1.34
CA HIS A 15 -1.07 26.60 0.18
C HIS A 15 -0.08 26.50 -1.00
N ARG A 16 0.56 25.33 -1.14
CA ARG A 16 1.14 25.00 -2.42
C ARG A 16 -0.07 24.89 -3.35
N SER A 17 -0.08 25.70 -4.38
CA SER A 17 -1.12 25.64 -5.39
C SER A 17 -1.25 24.19 -5.85
N ILE A 18 -2.35 23.57 -5.47
CA ILE A 18 -2.69 22.25 -5.95
C ILE A 18 -2.89 22.41 -7.45
N ASN A 19 -2.14 21.65 -8.24
CA ASN A 19 -2.29 21.67 -9.68
C ASN A 19 -3.71 21.17 -10.00
N ARG A 20 -4.59 22.07 -10.41
CA ARG A 20 -5.99 21.74 -10.69
C ARG A 20 -6.13 20.66 -11.76
N ALA A 21 -5.17 20.60 -12.71
CA ALA A 21 -5.17 19.56 -13.74
C ALA A 21 -5.01 18.16 -13.11
N SER A 22 -4.13 18.03 -12.09
CA SER A 22 -3.95 16.75 -11.38
C SER A 22 -5.20 16.34 -10.63
N LEU A 23 -5.93 17.30 -10.02
CA LEU A 23 -7.16 17.01 -9.31
C LEU A 23 -8.26 16.50 -10.22
N MET A 24 -8.23 16.88 -11.51
CA MET A 24 -9.26 16.49 -12.45
C MET A 24 -8.93 15.23 -13.23
N GLN A 25 -7.69 14.71 -13.11
CA GLN A 25 -7.30 13.51 -13.83
C GLN A 25 -7.89 12.27 -13.17
N PRO A 26 -8.34 11.31 -13.97
CA PRO A 26 -8.95 10.11 -13.41
C PRO A 26 -7.91 9.18 -12.77
N ILE A 27 -8.40 8.37 -11.85
CA ILE A 27 -7.67 7.20 -11.38
C ILE A 27 -7.92 6.10 -12.41
N VAL A 28 -6.87 5.47 -12.91
CA VAL A 28 -7.04 4.38 -13.87
C VAL A 28 -6.91 3.05 -13.14
N VAL A 29 -7.86 2.16 -13.36
CA VAL A 29 -7.93 0.88 -12.66
C VAL A 29 -7.81 -0.25 -13.66
N ASP A 30 -6.88 -1.18 -13.39
CA ASP A 30 -6.71 -2.40 -14.16
C ASP A 30 -7.94 -3.30 -13.96
N ALA A 31 -8.75 -3.45 -15.00
CA ALA A 31 -9.98 -4.22 -14.91
C ALA A 31 -9.76 -5.73 -14.93
N MET A 32 -8.57 -6.18 -15.35
CA MET A 32 -8.31 -7.58 -15.66
C MET A 32 -7.49 -8.31 -14.61
N GLY A 33 -6.92 -7.59 -13.65
CA GLY A 33 -6.07 -8.20 -12.64
C GLY A 33 -6.84 -8.61 -11.40
N GLY A 34 -6.47 -9.77 -10.85
CA GLY A 34 -7.06 -10.27 -9.62
C GLY A 34 -7.97 -11.48 -9.84
N ASP A 35 -8.25 -12.18 -8.75
CA ASP A 35 -8.99 -13.43 -8.80
C ASP A 35 -10.45 -13.25 -9.22
N ASN A 36 -11.00 -12.08 -8.94
CA ASN A 36 -12.41 -11.78 -9.17
C ASN A 36 -12.62 -10.76 -10.30
N ALA A 37 -11.59 -10.56 -11.12
CA ALA A 37 -11.67 -9.66 -12.27
C ALA A 37 -12.47 -10.35 -13.40
N PRO A 38 -13.16 -9.56 -14.21
CA PRO A 38 -13.33 -8.12 -14.12
C PRO A 38 -14.50 -7.65 -13.25
N SER A 39 -15.42 -8.53 -12.86
CA SER A 39 -16.70 -8.11 -12.27
C SER A 39 -16.52 -7.39 -10.93
N ALA A 40 -15.66 -7.89 -10.03
CA ALA A 40 -15.44 -7.24 -8.74
C ALA A 40 -14.76 -5.88 -8.93
N ILE A 41 -13.87 -5.78 -9.91
CA ILE A 41 -13.19 -4.52 -10.21
C ILE A 41 -14.19 -3.48 -10.71
N VAL A 42 -15.05 -3.88 -11.64
CA VAL A 42 -16.07 -2.98 -12.19
C VAL A 42 -17.01 -2.49 -11.08
N ALA A 43 -17.43 -3.40 -10.19
CA ALA A 43 -18.32 -3.04 -9.08
C ALA A 43 -17.63 -2.04 -8.14
N GLY A 44 -16.36 -2.25 -7.83
CA GLY A 44 -15.61 -1.33 -6.98
C GLY A 44 -15.42 0.03 -7.61
N VAL A 45 -15.15 0.06 -8.92
CA VAL A 45 -15.02 1.31 -9.67
C VAL A 45 -16.35 2.06 -9.68
N ARG A 46 -17.45 1.36 -9.89
CA ARG A 46 -18.77 2.00 -9.90
C ARG A 46 -19.06 2.65 -8.55
N ALA A 47 -18.75 1.96 -7.45
CA ALA A 47 -18.94 2.53 -6.11
C ALA A 47 -18.04 3.76 -5.90
N ALA A 48 -16.82 3.75 -6.42
CA ALA A 48 -15.92 4.90 -6.34
C ALA A 48 -16.49 6.09 -7.12
N MET A 49 -17.06 5.83 -8.31
CA MET A 49 -17.71 6.88 -9.10
C MET A 49 -18.88 7.49 -8.34
N ASP A 50 -19.65 6.67 -7.63
CA ASP A 50 -20.78 7.15 -6.81
C ASP A 50 -20.30 8.07 -5.68
N LEU A 51 -19.04 7.94 -5.25
CA LEU A 51 -18.43 8.82 -4.26
C LEU A 51 -17.85 10.10 -4.88
N GLY A 52 -17.98 10.26 -6.19
CA GLY A 52 -17.46 11.43 -6.89
C GLY A 52 -16.01 11.32 -7.32
N ILE A 53 -15.42 10.14 -7.26
CA ILE A 53 -14.04 9.93 -7.68
C ILE A 53 -14.02 9.68 -9.19
N PRO A 54 -13.26 10.46 -9.97
CA PRO A 54 -13.17 10.18 -11.42
C PRO A 54 -12.30 8.94 -11.64
N VAL A 55 -12.88 7.91 -12.23
CA VAL A 55 -12.23 6.63 -12.42
C VAL A 55 -12.47 6.14 -13.84
N GLU A 56 -11.44 5.54 -14.44
CA GLU A 56 -11.52 4.89 -15.76
C GLU A 56 -10.90 3.50 -15.65
N LEU A 57 -11.26 2.63 -16.57
CA LEU A 57 -10.78 1.26 -16.60
C LEU A 57 -9.77 1.05 -17.72
N VAL A 58 -8.87 0.08 -17.52
CA VAL A 58 -8.00 -0.43 -18.57
C VAL A 58 -8.24 -1.94 -18.67
N GLY A 59 -8.53 -2.41 -19.87
CA GLY A 59 -8.75 -3.85 -20.06
C GLY A 59 -9.32 -4.16 -21.42
N ASP A 60 -9.69 -5.42 -21.63
CA ASP A 60 -10.28 -5.89 -22.88
C ASP A 60 -11.77 -5.56 -22.87
N PRO A 61 -12.22 -4.63 -23.71
CA PRO A 61 -13.63 -4.23 -23.69
C PRO A 61 -14.60 -5.38 -23.96
N SER A 62 -14.17 -6.39 -24.70
CA SER A 62 -15.05 -7.52 -25.00
C SER A 62 -15.28 -8.43 -23.80
N ARG A 63 -14.44 -8.31 -22.75
CA ARG A 63 -14.54 -9.12 -21.54
C ARG A 63 -15.13 -8.36 -20.36
N ILE A 64 -15.34 -7.06 -20.52
CA ILE A 64 -15.87 -6.20 -19.44
C ILE A 64 -17.35 -5.97 -19.73
N GLN A 65 -18.22 -6.40 -18.81
CA GLN A 65 -19.66 -6.29 -18.97
C GLN A 65 -20.22 -5.23 -18.01
N ASP A 66 -21.38 -4.69 -18.39
CA ASP A 66 -22.14 -3.74 -17.56
C ASP A 66 -21.31 -2.49 -17.19
N ALA A 67 -20.50 -2.01 -18.14
CA ALA A 67 -19.65 -0.85 -17.94
C ALA A 67 -19.81 0.16 -19.07
N ASP A 68 -20.98 0.25 -19.69
CA ASP A 68 -21.22 1.15 -20.83
C ASP A 68 -21.06 2.62 -20.44
N ASP A 69 -21.25 2.94 -19.17
CA ASP A 69 -21.11 4.30 -18.64
C ASP A 69 -19.73 4.61 -18.11
N ILE A 70 -18.79 3.67 -18.21
CA ILE A 70 -17.41 3.85 -17.71
C ILE A 70 -16.45 3.87 -18.91
N THR A 71 -15.55 4.85 -18.94
CA THR A 71 -14.52 4.89 -19.97
C THR A 71 -13.57 3.71 -19.81
N VAL A 72 -13.39 2.93 -20.87
CA VAL A 72 -12.49 1.78 -20.89
C VAL A 72 -11.40 2.03 -21.94
N HIS A 73 -10.15 1.98 -21.50
CA HIS A 73 -9.00 2.04 -22.40
C HIS A 73 -8.58 0.62 -22.74
N ALA A 74 -8.53 0.29 -24.03
CA ALA A 74 -8.34 -1.08 -24.47
C ALA A 74 -6.93 -1.59 -24.16
N ALA A 75 -6.87 -2.81 -23.64
CA ALA A 75 -5.65 -3.58 -23.47
C ALA A 75 -6.05 -5.05 -23.61
N PHE A 76 -5.39 -5.75 -24.53
CA PHE A 76 -5.86 -7.07 -24.93
C PHE A 76 -5.06 -8.22 -24.37
N GLU A 77 -4.04 -7.93 -23.53
CA GLU A 77 -3.25 -8.96 -22.87
C GLU A 77 -3.40 -8.84 -21.36
N VAL A 78 -3.25 -9.98 -20.67
CA VAL A 78 -3.36 -10.04 -19.22
C VAL A 78 -2.13 -10.75 -18.67
N ILE A 79 -1.47 -10.12 -17.69
CA ILE A 79 -0.38 -10.77 -16.97
C ILE A 79 -1.01 -11.63 -15.88
N GLY A 80 -0.69 -12.92 -15.90
CA GLY A 80 -1.24 -13.86 -14.92
C GLY A 80 -0.56 -13.73 -13.56
N MET A 81 -1.29 -14.16 -12.52
CA MET A 81 -0.79 -14.05 -11.14
C MET A 81 0.48 -14.87 -10.91
N SER A 82 0.69 -15.93 -11.69
CA SER A 82 1.88 -16.78 -11.56
C SER A 82 2.96 -16.48 -12.58
N ASP A 83 2.76 -15.51 -13.45
CA ASP A 83 3.78 -15.13 -14.44
C ASP A 83 4.98 -14.50 -13.75
N GLU A 84 6.19 -14.71 -14.34
CA GLU A 84 7.37 -14.04 -13.83
C GLU A 84 7.25 -12.55 -14.17
N PRO A 85 7.28 -11.67 -13.15
CA PRO A 85 6.88 -10.27 -13.34
C PRO A 85 7.70 -9.49 -14.38
N GLY A 86 9.00 -9.51 -14.26
CA GLY A 86 9.85 -8.71 -15.15
C GLY A 86 9.73 -9.13 -16.60
N ARG A 87 9.71 -10.44 -16.85
CA ARG A 87 9.56 -10.97 -18.20
C ARG A 87 8.18 -10.65 -18.78
N ALA A 88 7.13 -10.83 -17.95
CA ALA A 88 5.77 -10.58 -18.41
C ALA A 88 5.58 -9.12 -18.81
N VAL A 89 6.11 -8.19 -18.02
CA VAL A 89 5.99 -6.77 -18.32
C VAL A 89 6.72 -6.41 -19.63
N ARG A 90 7.87 -7.03 -19.86
CA ARG A 90 8.64 -6.75 -21.08
C ARG A 90 8.04 -7.38 -22.34
N THR A 91 7.36 -8.51 -22.20
CA THR A 91 6.83 -9.24 -23.37
C THR A 91 5.36 -8.94 -23.64
N LEU A 92 4.55 -8.74 -22.60
CA LEU A 92 3.12 -8.47 -22.75
C LEU A 92 2.87 -6.96 -22.72
N LYS A 93 3.33 -6.27 -23.74
CA LYS A 93 3.32 -4.82 -23.77
C LYS A 93 1.92 -4.22 -23.88
N ASP A 94 0.95 -5.01 -24.32
CA ASP A 94 -0.45 -4.58 -24.38
C ASP A 94 -1.24 -5.09 -23.17
N SER A 95 -0.55 -5.43 -22.08
CA SER A 95 -1.24 -5.86 -20.86
C SER A 95 -1.92 -4.68 -20.18
N SER A 96 -2.98 -4.98 -19.45
CA SER A 96 -3.72 -3.95 -18.73
C SER A 96 -2.83 -3.24 -17.70
N ILE A 97 -1.92 -3.99 -17.05
CA ILE A 97 -0.99 -3.40 -16.08
C ILE A 97 -0.06 -2.39 -16.77
N VAL A 98 0.55 -2.78 -17.88
CA VAL A 98 1.48 -1.91 -18.60
C VAL A 98 0.76 -0.67 -19.14
N ARG A 99 -0.41 -0.86 -19.74
CA ARG A 99 -1.17 0.27 -20.28
C ARG A 99 -1.60 1.24 -19.19
N ALA A 100 -1.97 0.73 -18.01
CA ALA A 100 -2.33 1.60 -16.88
C ALA A 100 -1.12 2.46 -16.46
N ALA A 101 0.06 1.85 -16.34
CA ALA A 101 1.27 2.58 -15.98
C ALA A 101 1.60 3.65 -17.01
N GLU A 102 1.42 3.35 -18.30
CA GLU A 102 1.67 4.32 -19.38
C GLU A 102 0.72 5.51 -19.28
N ARG A 103 -0.53 5.30 -18.88
CA ARG A 103 -1.48 6.41 -18.77
C ARG A 103 -1.05 7.38 -17.67
N VAL A 104 -0.50 6.86 -16.56
CA VAL A 104 0.04 7.73 -15.51
C VAL A 104 1.28 8.45 -16.02
N ARG A 105 2.19 7.74 -16.66
CA ARG A 105 3.42 8.32 -17.23
C ARG A 105 3.11 9.48 -18.16
N ASP A 106 2.10 9.30 -19.02
CA ASP A 106 1.80 10.27 -20.09
C ASP A 106 0.89 11.41 -19.60
N GLY A 107 0.53 11.43 -18.34
CA GLY A 107 -0.29 12.51 -17.78
C GLY A 107 -1.78 12.37 -18.05
N HIS A 108 -2.23 11.21 -18.49
CA HIS A 108 -3.64 10.97 -18.78
C HIS A 108 -4.40 10.43 -17.56
N ALA A 109 -3.66 10.01 -16.53
CA ALA A 109 -4.24 9.53 -15.27
C ALA A 109 -3.39 10.07 -14.12
N GLY A 110 -4.05 10.33 -12.99
CA GLY A 110 -3.35 10.78 -11.78
C GLY A 110 -2.71 9.66 -11.00
N ALA A 111 -3.28 8.46 -11.10
CA ALA A 111 -2.81 7.28 -10.37
C ALA A 111 -3.30 6.02 -11.06
N MET A 112 -2.65 4.91 -10.73
CA MET A 112 -3.14 3.59 -11.16
C MET A 112 -3.42 2.69 -9.95
N VAL A 113 -4.39 1.81 -10.12
CA VAL A 113 -4.75 0.78 -9.14
C VAL A 113 -4.80 -0.56 -9.87
N SER A 114 -4.19 -1.58 -9.32
CA SER A 114 -4.29 -2.95 -9.88
C SER A 114 -4.30 -3.99 -8.77
N ALA A 115 -5.20 -4.96 -8.90
CA ALA A 115 -5.23 -6.16 -8.04
C ALA A 115 -4.54 -7.34 -8.72
N GLY A 116 -3.75 -7.09 -9.75
CA GLY A 116 -3.03 -8.12 -10.47
C GLY A 116 -1.75 -8.54 -9.77
N ASN A 117 -0.87 -9.17 -10.54
CA ASN A 117 0.41 -9.69 -10.07
C ASN A 117 1.24 -8.56 -9.45
N THR A 118 1.52 -8.66 -8.16
CA THR A 118 2.20 -7.61 -7.38
C THR A 118 3.54 -7.20 -8.01
N GLY A 119 4.36 -8.18 -8.32
CA GLY A 119 5.67 -7.90 -8.93
C GLY A 119 5.54 -7.25 -10.30
N ALA A 120 4.52 -7.64 -11.05
CA ALA A 120 4.28 -7.05 -12.36
C ALA A 120 3.84 -5.59 -12.26
N VAL A 121 3.00 -5.26 -11.29
CA VAL A 121 2.61 -3.86 -11.09
C VAL A 121 3.84 -3.03 -10.74
N ALA A 122 4.66 -3.52 -9.81
CA ALA A 122 5.89 -2.81 -9.43
C ALA A 122 6.84 -2.66 -10.62
N ALA A 123 7.03 -3.72 -11.40
CA ALA A 123 7.93 -3.69 -12.56
C ALA A 123 7.40 -2.74 -13.64
N ALA A 124 6.10 -2.78 -13.92
CA ALA A 124 5.50 -1.90 -14.94
C ALA A 124 5.62 -0.44 -14.53
N ALA A 125 5.32 -0.14 -13.28
CA ALA A 125 5.44 1.23 -12.78
C ALA A 125 6.87 1.71 -12.89
N LEU A 126 7.83 0.90 -12.48
CA LEU A 126 9.25 1.26 -12.56
C LEU A 126 9.69 1.48 -14.01
N LEU A 127 9.33 0.57 -14.90
CA LEU A 127 9.77 0.66 -16.31
C LEU A 127 9.11 1.82 -17.04
N ARG A 128 7.86 2.13 -16.75
CA ARG A 128 7.11 3.16 -17.47
C ARG A 128 7.18 4.53 -16.80
N MET A 129 6.97 4.61 -15.49
CA MET A 129 7.00 5.89 -14.78
C MET A 129 8.42 6.33 -14.41
N LYS A 130 9.34 5.38 -14.34
CA LYS A 130 10.73 5.59 -13.91
C LYS A 130 10.82 5.87 -12.41
N ARG A 131 12.04 5.84 -11.88
CA ARG A 131 12.29 6.18 -10.49
C ARG A 131 12.18 7.67 -10.26
N LEU A 132 11.76 8.06 -9.08
CA LEU A 132 11.90 9.44 -8.65
C LEU A 132 13.38 9.81 -8.64
N LYS A 133 13.68 11.05 -8.98
CA LYS A 133 15.04 11.56 -8.95
C LYS A 133 15.62 11.38 -7.54
N GLY A 134 16.78 10.76 -7.46
CA GLY A 134 17.48 10.50 -6.21
C GLY A 134 17.13 9.17 -5.54
N VAL A 135 16.10 8.49 -5.99
CA VAL A 135 15.70 7.21 -5.40
C VAL A 135 16.49 6.08 -6.06
N ASN A 136 17.12 5.25 -5.24
CA ASN A 136 17.88 4.10 -5.75
C ASN A 136 16.96 2.95 -6.16
N ARG A 137 15.97 2.63 -5.33
CA ARG A 137 15.04 1.52 -5.57
C ARG A 137 13.67 1.84 -4.99
N PRO A 138 12.61 1.37 -5.64
CA PRO A 138 11.27 1.51 -5.07
C PRO A 138 11.06 0.53 -3.93
N ALA A 139 10.02 0.79 -3.13
CA ALA A 139 9.60 -0.10 -2.05
C ALA A 139 8.09 -0.18 -2.04
N ILE A 140 7.57 -1.34 -1.65
CA ILE A 140 6.13 -1.51 -1.42
C ILE A 140 5.85 -1.23 0.05
N ALA A 141 5.04 -0.21 0.30
CA ALA A 141 4.65 0.18 1.66
C ALA A 141 3.24 -0.36 1.94
N THR A 142 3.15 -1.25 2.90
CA THR A 142 1.89 -1.89 3.27
C THR A 142 1.43 -1.32 4.61
N THR A 143 0.16 -0.93 4.68
CA THR A 143 -0.45 -0.49 5.93
C THR A 143 -0.86 -1.69 6.76
N LEU A 144 -0.42 -1.74 8.01
CA LEU A 144 -0.80 -2.77 8.97
C LEU A 144 -1.82 -2.16 9.93
N PRO A 145 -3.09 -2.59 9.85
CA PRO A 145 -4.09 -2.03 10.77
C PRO A 145 -3.87 -2.55 12.18
N VAL A 146 -3.99 -1.65 13.15
CA VAL A 146 -3.87 -2.00 14.57
C VAL A 146 -5.13 -1.47 15.25
N PRO A 147 -6.07 -2.33 15.62
CA PRO A 147 -7.32 -1.88 16.22
C PRO A 147 -7.07 -0.98 17.45
N GLY A 148 -7.74 0.16 17.46
CA GLY A 148 -7.62 1.12 18.55
C GLY A 148 -6.38 1.99 18.53
N ARG A 149 -5.54 1.86 17.50
CA ARG A 149 -4.31 2.66 17.36
C ARG A 149 -4.16 3.15 15.92
N ALA A 150 -3.25 4.08 15.71
CA ALA A 150 -2.88 4.48 14.35
C ALA A 150 -2.24 3.29 13.63
N PRO A 151 -2.52 3.12 12.34
CA PRO A 151 -1.92 2.01 11.60
C PRO A 151 -0.42 2.20 11.45
N LYS A 152 0.27 1.11 11.16
CA LYS A 152 1.72 1.11 10.95
C LYS A 152 2.01 0.86 9.48
N ILE A 153 3.16 1.33 9.04
CA ILE A 153 3.62 1.14 7.66
C ILE A 153 4.82 0.21 7.67
N LEU A 154 4.72 -0.88 6.94
CA LEU A 154 5.82 -1.82 6.76
C LEU A 154 6.36 -1.67 5.33
N LEU A 155 7.63 -1.35 5.20
CA LEU A 155 8.27 -1.32 3.90
C LEU A 155 9.74 -1.73 4.03
N ASP A 156 10.29 -2.37 3.09
CA ASP A 156 9.73 -2.91 1.86
C ASP A 156 9.03 -4.25 2.15
N SER A 157 7.84 -4.41 1.62
CA SER A 157 7.09 -5.66 1.86
C SER A 157 7.10 -6.61 0.65
N GLY A 158 8.02 -6.39 -0.31
CA GLY A 158 8.18 -7.36 -1.37
C GLY A 158 8.65 -6.88 -2.73
N ALA A 159 9.07 -5.63 -2.87
CA ALA A 159 9.60 -5.16 -4.16
C ALA A 159 11.06 -5.58 -4.36
N MET A 160 11.88 -5.48 -3.33
CA MET A 160 13.34 -5.70 -3.43
C MET A 160 13.76 -6.72 -2.39
N THR A 161 13.90 -7.98 -2.81
CA THR A 161 14.22 -9.07 -1.88
C THR A 161 15.60 -8.91 -1.23
N ASP A 162 16.59 -8.47 -2.01
CA ASP A 162 17.93 -8.19 -1.48
C ASP A 162 18.18 -6.70 -1.57
N CYS A 163 18.65 -6.11 -0.47
CA CYS A 163 18.84 -4.67 -0.40
C CYS A 163 20.26 -4.30 0.01
N GLN A 164 20.62 -3.06 -0.32
CA GLN A 164 21.81 -2.38 0.18
C GLN A 164 21.44 -1.53 1.39
N PRO A 165 22.39 -1.22 2.28
CA PRO A 165 22.07 -0.38 3.45
C PRO A 165 21.48 0.99 3.09
N ASP A 166 21.99 1.62 2.03
CA ASP A 166 21.49 2.93 1.63
C ASP A 166 20.06 2.86 1.07
N TRP A 167 19.65 1.71 0.53
CA TRP A 167 18.27 1.53 0.10
C TRP A 167 17.33 1.53 1.30
N LEU A 168 17.70 0.79 2.36
CA LEU A 168 16.88 0.77 3.59
C LEU A 168 16.77 2.16 4.20
N HIS A 169 17.85 2.93 4.14
CA HIS A 169 17.84 4.32 4.61
C HIS A 169 16.83 5.15 3.80
N GLN A 170 16.83 4.99 2.48
CA GLN A 170 15.85 5.70 1.65
C GLN A 170 14.43 5.22 1.93
N PHE A 171 14.23 3.91 2.18
CA PHE A 171 12.91 3.39 2.55
C PHE A 171 12.42 4.09 3.83
N ALA A 172 13.31 4.29 4.80
CA ALA A 172 12.95 4.99 6.03
C ALA A 172 12.46 6.41 5.74
N ARG A 173 13.16 7.14 4.90
CA ARG A 173 12.77 8.50 4.52
C ARG A 173 11.44 8.50 3.76
N MET A 174 11.28 7.60 2.80
CA MET A 174 10.05 7.52 2.02
C MET A 174 8.87 7.07 2.88
N GLY A 175 9.09 6.10 3.76
CA GLY A 175 8.04 5.63 4.67
C GLY A 175 7.60 6.69 5.65
N SER A 176 8.55 7.47 6.16
CA SER A 176 8.23 8.60 7.04
C SER A 176 7.39 9.65 6.30
N ALA A 177 7.80 10.02 5.09
CA ALA A 177 7.05 10.99 4.30
C ALA A 177 5.64 10.48 3.94
N PHE A 178 5.53 9.21 3.58
CA PHE A 178 4.24 8.62 3.26
C PHE A 178 3.30 8.63 4.48
N THR A 179 3.85 8.30 5.65
CA THR A 179 3.07 8.30 6.89
C THR A 179 2.59 9.72 7.22
N GLN A 180 3.44 10.72 7.02
CA GLN A 180 3.04 12.12 7.20
C GLN A 180 1.90 12.50 6.26
N VAL A 181 2.02 12.16 4.99
CA VAL A 181 1.02 12.53 3.98
C VAL A 181 -0.28 11.75 4.19
N ARG A 182 -0.17 10.44 4.39
CA ARG A 182 -1.34 9.56 4.42
C ARG A 182 -2.09 9.65 5.75
N TYR A 183 -1.36 9.70 6.86
CA TYR A 183 -1.95 9.59 8.20
C TYR A 183 -1.74 10.82 9.06
N GLU A 184 -1.11 11.87 8.52
CA GLU A 184 -0.92 13.16 9.19
C GLU A 184 -0.16 13.05 10.51
N VAL A 185 0.76 12.08 10.61
CA VAL A 185 1.67 11.94 11.74
C VAL A 185 2.88 12.84 11.49
N GLN A 186 3.11 13.84 12.36
CA GLN A 186 4.13 14.86 12.08
C GLN A 186 5.56 14.34 12.18
N GLU A 187 5.84 13.49 13.17
CA GLU A 187 7.18 12.93 13.38
C GLU A 187 7.07 11.41 13.53
N PRO A 188 6.88 10.70 12.41
CA PRO A 188 6.73 9.25 12.50
C PRO A 188 7.94 8.59 13.15
N ARG A 189 7.67 7.67 14.06
CA ARG A 189 8.72 6.89 14.71
C ARG A 189 9.12 5.77 13.79
N VAL A 190 10.40 5.76 13.39
CA VAL A 190 10.92 4.82 12.40
C VAL A 190 11.75 3.75 13.11
N GLY A 191 11.40 2.50 12.90
CA GLY A 191 12.14 1.36 13.44
C GLY A 191 12.68 0.49 12.32
N LEU A 192 13.81 -0.15 12.59
CA LEU A 192 14.45 -1.07 11.67
C LEU A 192 14.28 -2.49 12.21
N ILE A 193 13.70 -3.38 11.39
CA ILE A 193 13.45 -4.76 11.80
C ILE A 193 14.76 -5.47 12.06
N SER A 194 14.87 -6.11 13.22
CA SER A 194 16.06 -6.86 13.60
C SER A 194 15.67 -8.00 14.56
N ILE A 195 16.68 -8.66 15.13
CA ILE A 195 16.48 -9.79 16.03
C ILE A 195 16.77 -9.42 17.50
N GLY A 196 16.88 -8.13 17.78
CA GLY A 196 17.10 -7.59 19.12
C GLY A 196 17.20 -6.09 19.03
N GLU A 197 17.15 -5.44 20.17
CA GLU A 197 17.11 -3.96 20.24
C GLU A 197 18.48 -3.29 20.14
N UNK A 198 19.38 -3.84 20.41
CA UNK A 198 20.61 -3.33 20.44
C UNK A 198 21.11 -3.14 19.09
N PRO A 199 21.92 -2.15 19.13
CA PRO A 199 22.41 -1.81 17.77
C PRO A 199 23.32 -2.86 17.14
N GLU A 200 23.96 -3.69 17.93
CA GLU A 200 24.82 -4.75 17.40
C GLU A 200 24.06 -5.98 16.94
N LYS A 201 22.75 -6.01 17.11
CA LYS A 201 21.93 -7.15 16.70
C LYS A 201 21.59 -7.08 15.22
N GLY A 202 21.47 -8.26 14.60
CA GLY A 202 21.06 -8.38 13.23
C GLY A 202 22.21 -8.83 12.32
N ASN A 203 21.88 -8.91 11.03
CA ASN A 203 22.87 -9.27 10.02
C ASN A 203 23.64 -8.02 9.56
N GLN A 204 24.56 -8.22 8.62
CA GLN A 204 25.41 -7.14 8.15
C GLN A 204 24.60 -5.98 7.55
N LEU A 205 23.60 -6.30 6.74
CA LEU A 205 22.74 -5.28 6.14
C LEU A 205 22.09 -4.42 7.21
N VAL A 206 21.51 -5.05 8.25
CA VAL A 206 20.79 -4.34 9.31
C VAL A 206 21.74 -3.47 10.11
N LYS A 207 22.93 -3.98 10.45
CA LYS A 207 23.91 -3.22 11.22
C LYS A 207 24.35 -1.96 10.48
N GLU A 208 24.64 -2.08 9.18
CA GLU A 208 25.07 -0.93 8.38
C GLU A 208 23.91 0.06 8.16
N ALA A 209 22.70 -0.45 7.91
CA ALA A 209 21.52 0.41 7.75
C ALA A 209 21.21 1.16 9.05
N HIS A 210 21.37 0.49 10.20
CA HIS A 210 21.17 1.14 11.51
C HIS A 210 22.03 2.38 11.64
N GLN A 211 23.30 2.29 11.26
CA GLN A 211 24.21 3.43 11.34
C GLN A 211 23.71 4.59 10.46
N LEU A 212 23.30 4.29 9.28
CA LEU A 212 22.79 5.33 8.40
C LEU A 212 21.53 6.00 8.96
N UNK A 213 20.62 5.18 9.41
CA UNK A 213 19.50 5.57 9.92
C UNK A 213 19.68 6.38 11.07
N ALA A 214 20.62 6.07 12.03
CA ALA A 214 20.91 6.80 13.29
C ALA A 214 21.56 8.16 13.05
N ASP A 215 22.38 8.26 12.04
CA ASP A 215 23.07 9.51 11.71
C ASP A 215 22.19 10.53 10.98
N ASP A 216 20.97 10.17 10.63
CA ASP A 216 20.08 11.04 9.84
C ASP A 216 19.17 11.86 10.77
N ALA A 217 19.52 13.13 10.94
CA ALA A 217 18.77 14.02 11.82
C ALA A 217 17.35 14.31 11.33
N SER A 218 17.05 14.03 10.06
CA SER A 218 15.71 14.25 9.52
C SER A 218 14.72 13.16 9.93
N LEU A 219 15.20 12.04 10.47
CA LEU A 219 14.36 10.92 10.88
C LEU A 219 14.20 10.89 12.40
N ASN A 220 13.02 10.51 12.84
CA ASN A 220 12.80 10.15 14.23
C ASN A 220 13.05 8.64 14.37
N PHE A 221 14.34 8.26 14.32
CA PHE A 221 14.74 6.86 14.33
C PHE A 221 14.80 6.33 15.76
N ILE A 222 14.04 5.27 16.04
CA ILE A 222 13.94 4.70 17.39
C ILE A 222 14.78 3.44 17.59
N GLY A 223 15.42 3.02 16.54
CA GLY A 223 16.30 1.84 16.64
C GLY A 223 15.66 0.56 16.12
N UNK A 224 16.06 -0.71 16.34
CA UNK A 224 15.70 -1.85 15.91
C UNK A 224 14.51 -2.18 16.55
N VAL A 225 13.76 -2.89 15.96
CA VAL A 225 12.46 -3.42 16.41
C VAL A 225 12.41 -4.91 16.12
N GLU A 226 12.00 -5.70 17.09
CA GLU A 226 11.90 -7.14 16.88
C GLU A 226 10.56 -7.51 16.24
N GLY A 227 10.51 -8.67 15.59
CA GLY A 227 9.30 -9.14 14.92
C GLY A 227 8.07 -9.19 15.83
N ARG A 228 8.26 -9.56 17.10
CA ARG A 228 7.13 -9.62 18.03
C ARG A 228 6.52 -8.26 18.36
N ASP A 229 7.24 -7.18 18.09
CA ASP A 229 6.79 -5.82 18.38
C ASP A 229 6.13 -5.13 17.17
N VAL A 230 5.99 -5.84 16.06
CA VAL A 230 5.51 -5.23 14.81
C VAL A 230 4.12 -4.60 14.99
N LEU A 231 3.22 -5.25 15.72
CA LEU A 231 1.89 -4.67 15.93
C LEU A 231 1.76 -3.91 17.24
N SER A 232 2.52 -4.27 18.27
CA SER A 232 2.34 -3.73 19.62
C SER A 232 3.33 -2.62 19.98
N GLY A 233 4.43 -2.51 19.26
CA GLY A 233 5.47 -1.55 19.58
C GLY A 233 5.07 -0.11 19.30
N ASP A 234 5.79 0.81 19.93
CA ASP A 234 5.56 2.25 19.74
C ASP A 234 6.35 2.74 18.53
N VAL A 235 5.98 2.27 17.37
CA VAL A 235 6.64 2.54 16.09
C VAL A 235 5.58 2.77 15.02
N ASP A 236 5.86 3.67 14.10
CA ASP A 236 4.91 4.02 13.03
C ASP A 236 5.36 3.46 11.68
N VAL A 237 6.67 3.42 11.45
CA VAL A 237 7.25 2.96 10.18
C VAL A 237 8.24 1.86 10.48
N LEU A 238 8.04 0.69 9.88
CA LEU A 238 8.86 -0.51 10.08
C LEU A 238 9.62 -0.78 8.78
N VAL A 239 10.94 -0.69 8.85
CA VAL A 239 11.80 -0.82 7.67
C VAL A 239 12.47 -2.19 7.65
N ALA A 240 12.45 -2.82 6.49
CA ALA A 240 13.09 -4.12 6.26
C ALA A 240 13.43 -4.27 4.77
N ASP A 241 14.33 -5.20 4.45
CA ASP A 241 14.45 -5.64 3.06
C ASP A 241 13.15 -6.36 2.65
N GLY A 242 12.93 -6.49 1.35
CA GLY A 242 11.67 -7.03 0.86
C GLY A 242 11.46 -8.50 1.15
N PHE A 243 12.53 -9.26 1.35
CA PHE A 243 12.39 -10.66 1.75
C PHE A 243 11.84 -10.73 3.18
N THR A 244 12.51 -10.05 4.10
CA THR A 244 12.07 -10.01 5.50
C THR A 244 10.69 -9.40 5.63
N GLY A 245 10.44 -8.28 4.95
CA GLY A 245 9.15 -7.62 5.00
C GLY A 245 8.02 -8.48 4.47
N ASN A 246 8.25 -9.19 3.38
CA ASN A 246 7.22 -10.08 2.82
C ASN A 246 6.92 -11.23 3.78
N VAL A 247 7.95 -11.84 4.37
CA VAL A 247 7.74 -12.92 5.34
C VAL A 247 6.92 -12.42 6.54
N ILE A 248 7.26 -11.23 7.06
CA ILE A 248 6.49 -10.64 8.16
C ILE A 248 5.02 -10.45 7.74
N LEU A 249 4.80 -9.84 6.59
CA LEU A 249 3.45 -9.54 6.12
C LEU A 249 2.61 -10.81 5.94
N LYS A 250 3.17 -11.80 5.25
CA LYS A 250 2.44 -13.04 5.00
C LYS A 250 2.18 -13.83 6.29
N THR A 251 3.13 -13.81 7.21
CA THR A 251 2.96 -14.48 8.50
C THR A 251 1.85 -13.79 9.30
N LEU A 252 1.84 -12.45 9.32
CA LEU A 252 0.77 -11.72 9.99
C LEU A 252 -0.60 -12.03 9.37
N GLU A 253 -0.70 -11.96 8.07
CA GLU A 253 -1.96 -12.22 7.37
C GLU A 253 -2.46 -13.63 7.67
N GLY A 254 -1.57 -14.61 7.56
CA GLY A 254 -1.94 -16.01 7.82
C GLY A 254 -2.31 -16.26 9.27
N THR A 255 -1.59 -15.64 10.20
CA THR A 255 -1.86 -15.81 11.63
C THR A 255 -3.21 -15.21 12.01
N VAL A 256 -3.49 -14.00 11.53
CA VAL A 256 -4.79 -13.36 11.81
C VAL A 256 -5.93 -14.20 11.25
N LYS A 257 -5.81 -14.65 10.00
CA LYS A 257 -6.85 -15.48 9.40
C LYS A 257 -7.04 -16.79 10.20
N PHE A 258 -5.94 -17.43 10.54
CA PHE A 258 -6.00 -18.70 11.30
C PHE A 258 -6.72 -18.49 12.63
N LEU A 259 -6.35 -17.45 13.39
CA LEU A 259 -6.95 -17.19 14.69
C LEU A 259 -8.43 -16.82 14.58
N VAL A 260 -8.79 -15.99 13.61
CA VAL A 260 -10.19 -15.62 13.40
C VAL A 260 -11.01 -16.86 13.06
N ASP A 261 -10.51 -17.73 12.17
CA ASP A 261 -11.21 -18.96 11.81
C ASP A 261 -11.40 -19.87 13.02
N GLN A 262 -10.38 -20.00 13.89
CA GLN A 262 -10.48 -20.81 15.09
C GLN A 262 -11.50 -20.25 16.09
N ILE A 263 -11.51 -18.92 16.26
CA ILE A 263 -12.44 -18.26 17.16
C ILE A 263 -13.88 -18.42 16.64
N VAL A 264 -14.10 -18.20 15.35
CA VAL A 264 -15.42 -18.36 14.77
C VAL A 264 -15.90 -19.81 14.92
N ALA A 265 -15.02 -20.77 14.66
CA ALA A 265 -15.38 -22.19 14.80
C ALA A 265 -15.79 -22.50 16.25
N ALA A 266 -15.03 -21.99 17.22
CA ALA A 266 -15.36 -22.23 18.64
C ALA A 266 -16.71 -21.61 19.03
N LEU A 267 -16.97 -20.41 18.55
CA LEU A 267 -18.18 -19.67 18.93
C LEU A 267 -19.42 -20.09 18.15
N THR A 268 -19.24 -20.79 17.02
CA THR A 268 -20.39 -21.35 16.26
C THR A 268 -20.63 -22.82 16.57
N ALA A 269 -19.80 -23.43 17.43
CA ALA A 269 -20.00 -24.80 17.84
C ALA A 269 -21.29 -24.95 18.64
N GLU A 270 -21.91 -26.13 18.58
CA GLU A 270 -23.16 -26.39 19.26
C GLU A 270 -23.08 -26.10 20.75
N GLU A 271 -21.94 -26.43 21.39
CA GLU A 271 -21.70 -26.23 22.82
C GLU A 271 -21.72 -24.74 23.21
N ALA A 272 -21.46 -23.85 22.28
CA ALA A 272 -21.42 -22.41 22.55
C ALA A 272 -22.67 -21.66 22.08
N ALA A 273 -23.73 -22.38 21.74
CA ALA A 273 -24.92 -21.79 21.09
C ALA A 273 -25.51 -20.61 21.89
N GLU A 274 -25.47 -20.67 23.21
CA GLU A 274 -26.07 -19.62 24.06
C GLU A 274 -25.31 -18.30 24.02
N VAL A 275 -23.98 -18.35 23.91
CA VAL A 275 -23.14 -17.16 24.04
C VAL A 275 -22.44 -16.78 22.72
N GLY A 276 -22.35 -17.73 21.80
CA GLY A 276 -21.55 -17.55 20.58
C GLY A 276 -21.99 -16.38 19.73
N GLY A 277 -23.30 -16.22 19.52
CA GLY A 277 -23.82 -15.13 18.70
C GLY A 277 -23.48 -13.75 19.28
N GLN A 278 -23.65 -13.60 20.60
CA GLN A 278 -23.32 -12.33 21.26
C GLN A 278 -21.83 -12.04 21.20
N ALA A 279 -21.00 -13.07 21.42
CA ALA A 279 -19.56 -12.91 21.36
C ALA A 279 -19.11 -12.50 19.95
N LEU A 280 -19.67 -13.12 18.91
CA LEU A 280 -19.35 -12.78 17.53
C LEU A 280 -19.75 -11.35 17.21
N ASP A 281 -20.87 -10.87 17.74
CA ASP A 281 -21.28 -9.47 17.53
C ASP A 281 -20.26 -8.49 18.10
N HIS A 282 -19.65 -8.83 19.24
CA HIS A 282 -18.60 -7.99 19.84
C HIS A 282 -17.28 -8.09 19.09
N LEU A 283 -17.00 -9.23 18.49
CA LEU A 283 -15.75 -9.45 17.76
C LEU A 283 -15.79 -8.91 16.34
N ALA A 284 -16.98 -8.78 15.74
CA ALA A 284 -17.10 -8.38 14.34
C ALA A 284 -16.43 -7.02 14.03
N PRO A 285 -16.55 -5.98 14.87
CA PRO A 285 -15.84 -4.72 14.57
C PRO A 285 -14.33 -4.87 14.57
N VAL A 286 -13.77 -5.71 15.45
CA VAL A 286 -12.34 -5.95 15.49
C VAL A 286 -11.89 -6.66 14.20
N ALA A 287 -12.63 -7.70 13.80
CA ALA A 287 -12.32 -8.43 12.58
C ALA A 287 -12.40 -7.52 11.35
N ALA A 288 -13.37 -6.61 11.33
CA ALA A 288 -13.50 -5.66 10.22
C ALA A 288 -12.29 -4.73 10.13
N GLU A 289 -11.77 -4.26 11.27
CA GLU A 289 -10.58 -3.41 11.28
C GLU A 289 -9.33 -4.16 10.82
N LEU A 290 -9.27 -5.47 11.08
CA LEU A 290 -8.13 -6.30 10.68
C LEU A 290 -8.20 -6.75 9.22
N ASN A 291 -9.33 -6.52 8.55
CA ASN A 291 -9.52 -6.94 7.17
C ASN A 291 -8.62 -6.11 6.25
N PRO A 292 -7.75 -6.73 5.45
CA PRO A 292 -6.87 -5.98 4.56
C PRO A 292 -7.62 -5.16 3.51
N ASP A 293 -8.86 -5.52 3.17
CA ASP A 293 -9.66 -4.75 2.21
C ASP A 293 -9.97 -3.34 2.71
N ALA A 294 -9.92 -3.12 4.02
CA ALA A 294 -10.26 -1.82 4.60
C ALA A 294 -9.16 -0.77 4.42
N VAL A 295 -7.91 -1.18 4.18
CA VAL A 295 -6.79 -0.23 4.15
C VAL A 295 -6.48 0.36 2.78
N GLY A 296 -7.12 -0.12 1.72
CA GLY A 296 -6.97 0.48 0.40
C GLY A 296 -5.74 0.07 -0.39
N GLY A 297 -5.14 -1.08 -0.07
CA GLY A 297 -4.01 -1.62 -0.81
C GLY A 297 -2.66 -1.10 -0.34
N ALA A 298 -1.61 -1.59 -0.99
CA ALA A 298 -0.24 -1.19 -0.72
C ALA A 298 0.19 -0.09 -1.70
N MET A 299 1.07 0.79 -1.24
CA MET A 299 1.55 1.91 -2.06
C MET A 299 2.96 1.62 -2.54
N LEU A 300 3.21 1.72 -3.85
CA LEU A 300 4.56 1.65 -4.36
C LEU A 300 5.20 3.02 -4.22
N LEU A 301 6.26 3.11 -3.43
CA LEU A 301 6.98 4.36 -3.19
C LEU A 301 8.29 4.37 -3.97
N GLY A 302 8.62 5.52 -4.52
CA GLY A 302 9.91 5.70 -5.19
C GLY A 302 9.85 5.71 -6.71
N VAL A 303 8.64 5.55 -7.28
CA VAL A 303 8.43 5.74 -8.71
C VAL A 303 7.80 7.12 -8.94
N ASN A 304 7.87 7.59 -10.18
CA ASN A 304 7.39 8.94 -10.52
C ASN A 304 5.89 8.91 -10.84
N GLY A 305 5.10 8.49 -9.88
CA GLY A 305 3.66 8.42 -10.00
C GLY A 305 3.05 7.70 -8.83
N VAL A 306 1.74 7.72 -8.73
CA VAL A 306 0.99 7.01 -7.68
C VAL A 306 0.53 5.68 -8.24
N ALA A 307 0.99 4.59 -7.62
CA ALA A 307 0.62 3.24 -8.02
C ALA A 307 0.21 2.45 -6.78
N ILE A 308 -1.02 1.95 -6.77
CA ILE A 308 -1.56 1.18 -5.66
C ILE A 308 -1.76 -0.27 -6.09
N ILE A 309 -1.29 -1.19 -5.24
CA ILE A 309 -1.36 -2.64 -5.45
C ILE A 309 -2.36 -3.19 -4.47
N SER A 310 -3.42 -3.78 -4.98
CA SER A 310 -4.43 -4.39 -4.16
C SER A 310 -4.26 -5.91 -4.14
N UNK A 311 -4.66 -6.55 -3.28
CA UNK A 311 -4.54 -7.87 -3.17
C UNK A 311 -5.24 -8.52 -4.25
N GLY A 312 -4.77 -9.66 -4.58
CA GLY A 312 -5.35 -10.48 -5.64
C GLY A 312 -6.76 -10.95 -5.36
N SER A 313 -7.07 -11.15 -4.10
CA SER A 313 -8.42 -11.55 -3.69
C SER A 313 -9.34 -10.35 -3.46
N ALA A 314 -8.95 -9.17 -3.92
CA ALA A 314 -9.68 -7.93 -3.63
C ALA A 314 -11.16 -8.02 -3.95
N SER A 315 -11.97 -7.58 -2.99
CA SER A 315 -13.41 -7.41 -3.13
C SER A 315 -13.71 -6.06 -3.80
N PRO A 316 -14.96 -5.81 -4.22
CA PRO A 316 -15.33 -4.47 -4.67
C PRO A 316 -14.99 -3.38 -3.64
N THR A 317 -15.21 -3.64 -2.35
CA THR A 317 -14.87 -2.69 -1.29
C THR A 317 -13.37 -2.34 -1.29
N ALA A 318 -12.52 -3.33 -1.48
CA ALA A 318 -11.06 -3.10 -1.54
C ALA A 318 -10.71 -2.16 -2.70
N ILE A 319 -11.32 -2.36 -3.84
CA ILE A 319 -11.06 -1.52 -5.01
C ILE A 319 -11.56 -0.09 -4.78
N THR A 320 -12.75 0.04 -4.21
CA THR A 320 -13.28 1.37 -3.88
C THR A 320 -12.35 2.11 -2.92
N ASN A 321 -11.87 1.42 -1.89
CA ASN A 321 -10.95 2.02 -0.92
C ASN A 321 -9.62 2.39 -1.57
N ALA A 322 -9.12 1.54 -2.48
CA ALA A 322 -7.88 1.84 -3.20
C ALA A 322 -8.03 3.11 -4.05
N CYS A 323 -9.17 3.27 -4.71
CA CYS A 323 -9.44 4.48 -5.50
C CYS A 323 -9.49 5.71 -4.61
N ARG A 324 -10.07 5.58 -3.43
CA ARG A 324 -10.14 6.68 -2.46
C ARG A 324 -8.74 7.10 -2.00
N VAL A 325 -7.90 6.12 -1.67
CA VAL A 325 -6.51 6.39 -1.27
C VAL A 325 -5.75 7.02 -2.44
N ALA A 326 -5.95 6.51 -3.66
CA ALA A 326 -5.27 7.04 -4.84
C ALA A 326 -5.59 8.51 -5.03
N ARG A 327 -6.88 8.88 -4.95
CA ARG A 327 -7.29 10.28 -5.06
C ARG A 327 -6.61 11.13 -3.98
N ASP A 328 -6.64 10.68 -2.75
CA ASP A 328 -6.08 11.43 -1.63
C ASP A 328 -4.57 11.64 -1.83
N MET A 329 -3.85 10.62 -2.30
CA MET A 329 -2.41 10.74 -2.47
C MET A 329 -2.05 11.68 -3.62
N VAL A 330 -2.85 11.71 -4.67
CA VAL A 330 -2.66 12.68 -5.75
C VAL A 330 -2.94 14.10 -5.23
N GLU A 331 -4.04 14.29 -4.54
CA GLU A 331 -4.43 15.61 -4.03
C GLU A 331 -3.41 16.15 -3.02
N ARG A 332 -2.81 15.27 -2.21
CA ARG A 332 -1.83 15.68 -1.20
C ARG A 332 -0.40 15.72 -1.75
N ASN A 333 -0.23 15.50 -3.05
CA ASN A 333 1.07 15.58 -3.72
C ASN A 333 2.11 14.62 -3.12
N LEU A 334 1.72 13.37 -2.96
CA LEU A 334 2.63 12.36 -2.40
C LEU A 334 3.96 12.32 -3.15
N VAL A 335 3.91 12.30 -4.48
CA VAL A 335 5.12 12.16 -5.30
C VAL A 335 6.09 13.30 -5.02
N GLY A 336 5.59 14.53 -4.93
CA GLY A 336 6.43 15.69 -4.60
C GLY A 336 7.01 15.60 -3.20
N GLU A 337 6.21 15.13 -2.24
CA GLU A 337 6.69 14.98 -0.86
C GLU A 337 7.77 13.90 -0.75
N LEU A 338 7.64 12.83 -1.49
CA LEU A 338 8.68 11.81 -1.55
C LEU A 338 9.99 12.34 -2.16
N UNK A 339 9.83 13.08 -3.12
CA UNK A 339 10.88 13.64 -3.70
C UNK A 339 11.61 14.44 -2.81
N ALA A 340 11.00 15.26 -2.09
CA ALA A 340 11.63 16.15 -1.12
C ALA A 340 12.31 15.37 0.01
N ALA A 341 11.64 14.34 0.50
CA ALA A 341 12.18 13.54 1.61
C ALA A 341 13.51 12.86 1.26
N VAL A 342 13.62 12.36 0.04
CA VAL A 342 14.83 11.65 -0.38
C VAL A 342 15.96 12.62 -0.69
N SER A 343 15.67 13.78 -1.26
CA SER A 343 16.70 14.77 -1.58
C SER A 343 17.20 15.55 -0.37
N GLY A 344 16.49 15.47 0.76
CA GLY A 344 16.86 16.21 1.96
C GLY A 344 16.42 17.66 1.96
N ASP A 345 15.52 18.03 1.08
CA ASP A 345 15.02 19.41 0.96
C ASP A 345 13.79 19.68 1.82
#